data_f63c571d27b9e62f3767780bc4a08bf1
#
_entry.id   f63c571d27b9e62f3767780bc4a08bf1
#
_cell.length_a   1.000
_cell.length_b   1.000
_cell.length_c   1.000
_cell.angle_alpha   90.00
_cell.angle_beta   90.00
_cell.angle_gamma   90.00
#
_symmetry.space_group_name_H-M   'P 1'
#
loop_
_entity.id
_entity.type
_entity.pdbx_description
1 polymer ?
#
loop_
_entity_poly.entity_id
_entity_poly.type
_entity_poly.pdbx_seq_one_letter_code
_entity_poly.pdbx_strand_id
1 'polypeptide(L)'
;MSDKALSIITNFGCHFQCPECIVRNNHIDVPKTTIEGLDGLIAAYKDNECSHITISGGGDPLFQYENHVDWYRKLFNLTWEIEIEMHTSYLTDRSTFPFYDCQRVVYHVHTLEDLKHIYRTGAEIVRVVFVVTPNFTVQDLLDIADYVENSPDINELSFRQYVDADYNAVPHLDKYLKLGHQKLWYYIEQCDYNLYYAENKVYTSYKDFQNTSRIPMDDGKLKQEI
;
A
#
# COMPACT_ATOMS: atom_id res chain seq x y z
N MET A 1 -19.91 -10.93 -3.90
CA MET A 1 -18.56 -11.50 -3.68
C MET A 1 -17.87 -10.56 -2.72
N SER A 2 -17.12 -11.05 -1.75
CA SER A 2 -16.35 -10.17 -0.86
C SER A 2 -15.23 -9.55 -1.69
N ASP A 3 -15.04 -8.25 -1.61
CA ASP A 3 -13.96 -7.51 -2.28
C ASP A 3 -12.64 -7.64 -1.49
N LYS A 4 -12.23 -8.90 -1.29
CA LYS A 4 -11.12 -9.27 -0.42
C LYS A 4 -9.84 -9.40 -1.24
N ALA A 5 -8.87 -8.54 -0.99
CA ALA A 5 -7.57 -8.60 -1.64
C ALA A 5 -6.59 -9.52 -0.90
N LEU A 6 -5.67 -10.13 -1.65
CA LEU A 6 -4.44 -10.70 -1.11
C LEU A 6 -3.30 -9.68 -1.32
N SER A 7 -2.87 -9.05 -0.24
CA SER A 7 -1.86 -7.99 -0.28
C SER A 7 -0.46 -8.56 -0.11
N ILE A 8 0.34 -8.58 -1.18
CA ILE A 8 1.74 -8.99 -1.11
C ILE A 8 2.53 -7.87 -0.42
N ILE A 9 3.20 -8.22 0.68
CA ILE A 9 4.07 -7.30 1.42
C ILE A 9 5.50 -7.50 0.95
N THR A 10 5.97 -6.57 0.13
CA THR A 10 7.36 -6.59 -0.38
C THR A 10 8.32 -5.88 0.57
N ASN A 11 9.58 -6.32 0.59
CA ASN A 11 10.69 -5.65 1.26
C ASN A 11 11.86 -5.51 0.29
N PHE A 12 11.73 -4.56 -0.63
CA PHE A 12 12.81 -4.11 -1.53
C PHE A 12 13.54 -2.89 -0.99
N GLY A 13 13.06 -2.30 0.12
CA GLY A 13 13.50 -1.05 0.67
C GLY A 13 12.53 0.10 0.35
N CYS A 14 12.90 1.32 0.73
CA CYS A 14 12.10 2.51 0.50
C CYS A 14 13.00 3.74 0.42
N HIS A 15 12.68 4.67 -0.47
CA HIS A 15 13.36 5.95 -0.61
C HIS A 15 12.61 7.10 0.09
N PHE A 16 11.42 6.82 0.61
CA PHE A 16 10.61 7.80 1.34
C PHE A 16 10.86 7.75 2.85
N GLN A 17 10.55 8.87 3.50
CA GLN A 17 10.60 9.02 4.94
C GLN A 17 9.25 9.57 5.45
N CYS A 18 8.16 8.91 5.06
CA CYS A 18 6.81 9.33 5.43
C CYS A 18 6.69 9.43 6.95
N PRO A 19 6.20 10.55 7.50
CA PRO A 19 5.99 10.69 8.95
C PRO A 19 5.07 9.62 9.53
N GLU A 20 4.07 9.21 8.75
CA GLU A 20 3.07 8.21 9.07
C GLU A 20 3.48 6.76 8.74
N CYS A 21 4.74 6.51 8.42
CA CYS A 21 5.21 5.18 8.04
C CYS A 21 5.07 4.18 9.18
N ILE A 22 4.09 3.29 9.07
CA ILE A 22 3.79 2.31 10.11
C ILE A 22 4.94 1.29 10.31
N VAL A 23 5.64 0.92 9.25
CA VAL A 23 6.77 -0.03 9.33
C VAL A 23 7.92 0.58 10.13
N ARG A 24 8.32 1.81 9.77
CA ARG A 24 9.41 2.49 10.44
C ARG A 24 9.06 2.89 11.88
N ASN A 25 7.86 3.46 12.08
CA ASN A 25 7.46 3.98 13.39
C ASN A 25 7.24 2.86 14.42
N ASN A 26 6.94 1.64 13.95
CA ASN A 26 6.74 0.47 14.81
C ASN A 26 7.92 -0.51 14.77
N HIS A 27 9.04 -0.16 14.11
CA HIS A 27 10.21 -1.02 14.00
C HIS A 27 9.86 -2.44 13.53
N ILE A 28 8.98 -2.55 12.52
CA ILE A 28 8.54 -3.84 11.98
C ILE A 28 9.65 -4.39 11.09
N ASP A 29 10.12 -5.60 11.40
CA ASP A 29 11.07 -6.34 10.56
C ASP A 29 10.30 -7.13 9.50
N VAL A 30 10.15 -6.54 8.32
CA VAL A 30 9.51 -7.19 7.19
C VAL A 30 10.49 -8.19 6.58
N PRO A 31 10.09 -9.47 6.36
CA PRO A 31 10.96 -10.46 5.73
C PRO A 31 11.50 -9.97 4.39
N LYS A 32 12.77 -10.28 4.10
CA LYS A 32 13.36 -9.96 2.79
C LYS A 32 12.61 -10.71 1.70
N THR A 33 12.16 -9.98 0.68
CA THR A 33 11.43 -10.55 -0.46
C THR A 33 12.36 -11.39 -1.32
N THR A 34 11.93 -12.63 -1.59
CA THR A 34 12.64 -13.60 -2.44
C THR A 34 11.76 -14.05 -3.61
N ILE A 35 12.39 -14.59 -4.65
CA ILE A 35 11.66 -15.15 -5.80
C ILE A 35 10.88 -16.41 -5.39
N GLU A 36 11.45 -17.22 -4.51
CA GLU A 36 10.86 -18.45 -3.96
C GLU A 36 9.66 -18.13 -3.05
N GLY A 37 9.64 -16.92 -2.46
CA GLY A 37 8.51 -16.42 -1.68
C GLY A 37 7.20 -16.31 -2.46
N LEU A 38 7.22 -16.43 -3.79
CA LEU A 38 6.02 -16.44 -4.64
C LEU A 38 5.45 -17.85 -4.90
N ASP A 39 6.14 -18.92 -4.50
CA ASP A 39 5.73 -20.30 -4.87
C ASP A 39 4.33 -20.68 -4.33
N GLY A 40 3.98 -20.20 -3.14
CA GLY A 40 2.67 -20.43 -2.51
C GLY A 40 1.59 -19.41 -2.87
N LEU A 41 1.89 -18.38 -3.67
CA LEU A 41 0.98 -17.25 -3.90
C LEU A 41 -0.38 -17.65 -4.48
N ILE A 42 -0.37 -18.46 -5.52
CA ILE A 42 -1.61 -18.85 -6.22
C ILE A 42 -2.49 -19.77 -5.37
N ALA A 43 -1.88 -20.65 -4.59
CA ALA A 43 -2.62 -21.46 -3.61
C ALA A 43 -3.25 -20.56 -2.55
N ALA A 44 -2.47 -19.63 -1.96
CA ALA A 44 -2.98 -18.67 -0.99
C ALA A 44 -4.14 -17.81 -1.53
N TYR A 45 -4.04 -17.35 -2.79
CA TYR A 45 -5.11 -16.58 -3.45
C TYR A 45 -6.39 -17.39 -3.60
N LYS A 46 -6.30 -18.63 -4.09
CA LYS A 46 -7.45 -19.51 -4.34
C LYS A 46 -8.09 -20.02 -3.05
N ASP A 47 -7.28 -20.53 -2.12
CA ASP A 47 -7.74 -21.12 -0.87
C ASP A 47 -8.47 -20.10 0.04
N ASN A 48 -8.17 -18.82 -0.14
CA ASN A 48 -8.81 -17.73 0.62
C ASN A 48 -9.88 -16.97 -0.17
N GLU A 49 -10.23 -17.43 -1.39
CA GLU A 49 -11.28 -16.83 -2.23
C GLU A 49 -11.08 -15.32 -2.44
N CYS A 50 -9.83 -14.89 -2.65
CA CYS A 50 -9.52 -13.49 -2.89
C CYS A 50 -10.00 -13.05 -4.28
N SER A 51 -10.40 -11.79 -4.43
CA SER A 51 -10.88 -11.21 -5.69
C SER A 51 -9.76 -10.71 -6.58
N HIS A 52 -8.70 -10.16 -5.98
CA HIS A 52 -7.55 -9.59 -6.68
C HIS A 52 -6.29 -9.66 -5.80
N ILE A 53 -5.15 -9.31 -6.39
CA ILE A 53 -3.88 -9.23 -5.67
C ILE A 53 -3.43 -7.77 -5.66
N THR A 54 -3.02 -7.29 -4.48
CA THR A 54 -2.36 -5.99 -4.37
C THR A 54 -0.87 -6.19 -4.10
N ILE A 55 -0.02 -5.38 -4.72
CA ILE A 55 1.41 -5.31 -4.42
C ILE A 55 1.62 -4.07 -3.57
N SER A 56 1.97 -4.27 -2.32
CA SER A 56 2.17 -3.21 -1.34
C SER A 56 3.43 -3.52 -0.56
N GLY A 57 3.74 -2.77 0.51
CA GLY A 57 4.98 -3.13 1.09
C GLY A 57 5.29 -2.78 2.52
N GLY A 58 6.36 -3.42 2.96
CA GLY A 58 7.21 -2.98 4.03
C GLY A 58 8.14 -1.84 3.60
N GLY A 59 8.02 -1.39 2.37
CA GLY A 59 8.70 -0.28 1.72
C GLY A 59 7.91 0.15 0.49
N ASP A 60 8.58 0.67 -0.53
CA ASP A 60 7.95 0.95 -1.81
C ASP A 60 8.24 -0.19 -2.80
N PRO A 61 7.23 -0.81 -3.40
CA PRO A 61 7.43 -1.92 -4.33
C PRO A 61 8.31 -1.57 -5.54
N LEU A 62 8.30 -0.31 -5.98
CA LEU A 62 9.12 0.13 -7.12
C LEU A 62 10.53 0.61 -6.72
N PHE A 63 10.90 0.51 -5.44
CA PHE A 63 12.26 0.85 -5.02
C PHE A 63 13.28 -0.06 -5.70
N GLN A 64 14.22 0.56 -6.44
CA GLN A 64 15.25 -0.14 -7.20
C GLN A 64 14.71 -1.29 -8.08
N TYR A 65 13.60 -1.02 -8.76
CA TYR A 65 12.87 -2.00 -9.60
C TYR A 65 13.82 -2.81 -10.50
N GLU A 66 14.83 -2.18 -11.07
CA GLU A 66 15.80 -2.79 -12.00
C GLU A 66 16.54 -3.99 -11.37
N ASN A 67 16.65 -4.01 -10.04
CA ASN A 67 17.27 -5.12 -9.31
C ASN A 67 16.30 -6.27 -9.02
N HIS A 68 15.00 -6.07 -9.31
CA HIS A 68 13.92 -7.01 -8.94
C HIS A 68 13.10 -7.48 -10.15
N VAL A 69 13.57 -7.24 -11.36
CA VAL A 69 12.87 -7.58 -12.62
C VAL A 69 12.47 -9.05 -12.68
N ASP A 70 13.32 -9.98 -12.23
CA ASP A 70 13.02 -11.41 -12.26
C ASP A 70 11.90 -11.80 -11.30
N TRP A 71 11.80 -11.13 -10.15
CA TRP A 71 10.69 -11.29 -9.22
C TRP A 71 9.37 -10.84 -9.86
N TYR A 72 9.34 -9.66 -10.47
CA TYR A 72 8.17 -9.15 -11.17
C TYR A 72 7.77 -10.02 -12.36
N ARG A 73 8.74 -10.49 -13.14
CA ARG A 73 8.50 -11.42 -14.26
C ARG A 73 7.82 -12.70 -13.76
N LYS A 74 8.30 -13.28 -12.66
CA LYS A 74 7.67 -14.46 -12.06
C LYS A 74 6.27 -14.14 -11.57
N LEU A 75 6.09 -13.03 -10.87
CA LEU A 75 4.78 -12.59 -10.37
C LEU A 75 3.75 -12.51 -11.51
N PHE A 76 4.03 -11.70 -12.54
CA PHE A 76 3.09 -11.50 -13.65
C PHE A 76 2.82 -12.78 -14.44
N ASN A 77 3.82 -13.66 -14.57
CA ASN A 77 3.61 -15.00 -15.18
C ASN A 77 2.67 -15.88 -14.34
N LEU A 78 2.75 -15.79 -13.01
CA LEU A 78 1.86 -16.55 -12.11
C LEU A 78 0.44 -16.00 -12.09
N THR A 79 0.28 -14.69 -12.29
CA THR A 79 -0.97 -13.96 -12.07
C THR A 79 -1.60 -13.43 -13.35
N TRP A 80 -1.28 -13.99 -14.52
CA TRP A 80 -1.71 -13.48 -15.83
C TRP A 80 -3.24 -13.38 -16.03
N GLU A 81 -4.04 -14.14 -15.26
CA GLU A 81 -5.51 -14.09 -15.23
C GLU A 81 -6.07 -13.37 -13.99
N ILE A 82 -5.22 -12.80 -13.16
CA ILE A 82 -5.62 -12.20 -11.88
C ILE A 82 -5.41 -10.69 -11.96
N GLU A 83 -6.39 -9.93 -11.50
CA GLU A 83 -6.27 -8.48 -11.40
C GLU A 83 -5.18 -8.08 -10.41
N ILE A 84 -4.25 -7.23 -10.85
CA ILE A 84 -3.16 -6.72 -10.04
C ILE A 84 -3.38 -5.24 -9.77
N GLU A 85 -3.25 -4.86 -8.50
CA GLU A 85 -3.23 -3.48 -8.06
C GLU A 85 -1.85 -3.14 -7.49
N MET A 86 -1.14 -2.17 -8.07
CA MET A 86 0.18 -1.72 -7.62
C MET A 86 0.06 -0.49 -6.73
N HIS A 87 0.56 -0.57 -5.51
CA HIS A 87 0.63 0.55 -4.57
C HIS A 87 2.04 1.11 -4.52
N THR A 88 2.23 2.38 -4.82
CA THR A 88 3.54 3.04 -4.79
C THR A 88 3.42 4.51 -4.42
N SER A 89 4.49 5.08 -3.85
CA SER A 89 4.67 6.53 -3.71
C SER A 89 5.67 7.10 -4.73
N TYR A 90 6.12 6.28 -5.66
CA TYR A 90 7.12 6.67 -6.64
C TYR A 90 6.46 7.39 -7.83
N LEU A 91 6.59 8.72 -7.86
CA LEU A 91 5.90 9.58 -8.85
C LEU A 91 6.74 9.88 -10.09
N THR A 92 8.02 9.52 -10.13
CA THR A 92 8.86 9.77 -11.30
C THR A 92 8.60 8.75 -12.40
N ASP A 93 8.92 9.13 -13.64
CA ASP A 93 8.77 8.26 -14.80
C ASP A 93 9.47 6.90 -14.59
N ARG A 94 8.69 5.85 -14.66
CA ARG A 94 9.11 4.45 -14.59
C ARG A 94 8.72 3.72 -15.87
N SER A 95 9.05 4.32 -16.99
CA SER A 95 8.70 3.78 -18.32
C SER A 95 9.15 2.34 -18.55
N THR A 96 10.13 1.86 -17.77
CA THR A 96 10.59 0.47 -17.83
C THR A 96 9.74 -0.50 -17.02
N PHE A 97 8.90 -0.02 -16.09
CA PHE A 97 8.01 -0.87 -15.33
C PHE A 97 6.77 -1.21 -16.17
N PRO A 98 6.35 -2.50 -16.22
CA PRO A 98 5.23 -2.92 -17.05
C PRO A 98 3.88 -2.60 -16.38
N PHE A 99 3.53 -1.33 -16.25
CA PHE A 99 2.25 -0.90 -15.65
C PHE A 99 1.01 -1.46 -16.39
N TYR A 100 1.15 -1.84 -17.67
CA TYR A 100 0.10 -2.47 -18.44
C TYR A 100 -0.27 -3.89 -17.92
N ASP A 101 0.61 -4.51 -17.11
CA ASP A 101 0.30 -5.76 -16.42
C ASP A 101 -0.47 -5.54 -15.11
N CYS A 102 -0.67 -4.28 -14.71
CA CYS A 102 -1.47 -3.89 -13.56
C CYS A 102 -2.81 -3.30 -14.04
N GLN A 103 -3.92 -3.81 -13.53
CA GLN A 103 -5.22 -3.21 -13.80
C GLN A 103 -5.32 -1.82 -13.15
N ARG A 104 -4.82 -1.69 -11.92
CA ARG A 104 -4.83 -0.42 -11.19
C ARG A 104 -3.45 -0.08 -10.64
N VAL A 105 -3.11 1.19 -10.73
CA VAL A 105 -1.99 1.79 -10.00
C VAL A 105 -2.55 2.76 -8.96
N VAL A 106 -2.13 2.60 -7.71
CA VAL A 106 -2.52 3.43 -6.57
C VAL A 106 -1.31 4.22 -6.11
N TYR A 107 -1.33 5.52 -6.37
CA TYR A 107 -0.29 6.42 -5.90
C TYR A 107 -0.60 6.93 -4.49
N HIS A 108 0.28 6.63 -3.55
CA HIS A 108 0.24 7.23 -2.22
C HIS A 108 0.91 8.59 -2.27
N VAL A 109 0.15 9.64 -2.07
CA VAL A 109 0.55 11.03 -2.18
C VAL A 109 0.35 11.75 -0.85
N HIS A 110 1.15 12.79 -0.60
CA HIS A 110 1.17 13.49 0.68
C HIS A 110 0.68 14.95 0.56
N THR A 111 0.86 15.55 -0.60
CA THR A 111 0.56 16.96 -0.83
C THR A 111 -0.21 17.16 -2.14
N LEU A 112 -0.91 18.30 -2.25
CA LEU A 112 -1.54 18.70 -3.50
C LEU A 112 -0.51 18.86 -4.64
N GLU A 113 0.73 19.27 -4.31
CA GLU A 113 1.80 19.41 -5.30
C GLU A 113 2.19 18.05 -5.93
N ASP A 114 2.13 16.97 -5.16
CA ASP A 114 2.44 15.62 -5.66
C ASP A 114 1.52 15.23 -6.83
N LEU A 115 0.28 15.70 -6.83
CA LEU A 115 -0.69 15.41 -7.90
C LEU A 115 -0.23 15.92 -9.27
N LYS A 116 0.59 16.97 -9.31
CA LYS A 116 1.12 17.54 -10.56
C LYS A 116 2.18 16.64 -11.21
N HIS A 117 2.69 15.68 -10.46
CA HIS A 117 3.67 14.70 -10.92
C HIS A 117 3.04 13.36 -11.32
N ILE A 118 1.72 13.20 -11.11
CA ILE A 118 1.00 12.03 -11.60
C ILE A 118 0.86 12.13 -13.11
N TYR A 119 1.20 11.06 -13.80
CA TYR A 119 0.99 10.92 -15.23
C TYR A 119 0.26 9.61 -15.51
N ARG A 120 -0.42 9.55 -16.65
CA ARG A 120 -1.11 8.34 -17.05
C ARG A 120 -0.10 7.25 -17.37
N THR A 121 -0.17 6.16 -16.62
CA THR A 121 0.61 4.95 -16.84
C THR A 121 -0.05 4.06 -17.91
N GLY A 122 0.53 2.90 -18.18
CA GLY A 122 -0.12 1.87 -19.00
C GLY A 122 -1.25 1.12 -18.27
N ALA A 123 -1.45 1.36 -16.97
CA ALA A 123 -2.54 0.76 -16.21
C ALA A 123 -3.91 1.28 -16.66
N GLU A 124 -4.95 0.46 -16.54
CA GLU A 124 -6.32 0.84 -16.89
C GLU A 124 -6.84 1.95 -15.98
N ILE A 125 -6.58 1.83 -14.67
CA ILE A 125 -7.06 2.76 -13.64
C ILE A 125 -5.86 3.36 -12.90
N VAL A 126 -5.86 4.69 -12.77
CA VAL A 126 -4.95 5.43 -11.92
C VAL A 126 -5.75 6.00 -10.75
N ARG A 127 -5.44 5.54 -9.55
CA ARG A 127 -5.99 6.02 -8.28
C ARG A 127 -4.94 6.79 -7.51
N VAL A 128 -5.34 7.88 -6.87
CA VAL A 128 -4.52 8.55 -5.86
C VAL A 128 -5.14 8.34 -4.48
N VAL A 129 -4.27 8.18 -3.48
CA VAL A 129 -4.71 8.02 -2.09
C VAL A 129 -3.94 8.95 -1.17
N PHE A 130 -4.68 9.66 -0.32
CA PHE A 130 -4.16 10.51 0.74
C PHE A 130 -4.50 9.92 2.10
N VAL A 131 -3.52 9.84 3.00
CA VAL A 131 -3.77 9.56 4.42
C VAL A 131 -4.19 10.87 5.10
N VAL A 132 -5.41 10.91 5.63
CA VAL A 132 -5.98 12.12 6.24
C VAL A 132 -5.46 12.28 7.67
N THR A 133 -4.32 12.90 7.80
CA THR A 133 -3.69 13.20 9.09
C THR A 133 -4.47 14.30 9.85
N PRO A 134 -4.24 14.49 11.16
CA PRO A 134 -4.89 15.56 11.93
C PRO A 134 -4.64 16.99 11.42
N ASN A 135 -3.67 17.18 10.53
CA ASN A 135 -3.36 18.48 9.92
C ASN A 135 -4.25 18.83 8.73
N PHE A 136 -4.99 17.87 8.17
CA PHE A 136 -5.90 18.13 7.04
C PHE A 136 -7.07 19.00 7.49
N THR A 137 -7.45 19.93 6.64
CA THR A 137 -8.67 20.73 6.76
C THR A 137 -9.71 20.28 5.72
N VAL A 138 -10.95 20.72 5.89
CA VAL A 138 -11.99 20.49 4.86
C VAL A 138 -11.61 21.13 3.54
N GLN A 139 -10.92 22.29 3.58
CA GLN A 139 -10.49 22.96 2.34
C GLN A 139 -9.46 22.13 1.57
N ASP A 140 -8.51 21.49 2.27
CA ASP A 140 -7.53 20.61 1.62
C ASP A 140 -8.23 19.46 0.88
N LEU A 141 -9.27 18.85 1.49
CA LEU A 141 -10.04 17.78 0.84
C LEU A 141 -10.75 18.28 -0.44
N LEU A 142 -11.31 19.50 -0.39
CA LEU A 142 -12.00 20.09 -1.54
C LEU A 142 -11.03 20.45 -2.66
N ASP A 143 -9.88 21.04 -2.33
CA ASP A 143 -8.86 21.43 -3.31
C ASP A 143 -8.27 20.19 -4.02
N ILE A 144 -8.05 19.11 -3.28
CA ILE A 144 -7.61 17.82 -3.83
C ILE A 144 -8.68 17.24 -4.76
N ALA A 145 -9.94 17.23 -4.32
CA ALA A 145 -11.05 16.69 -5.11
C ALA A 145 -11.25 17.46 -6.40
N ASP A 146 -11.22 18.81 -6.35
CA ASP A 146 -11.30 19.67 -7.53
C ASP A 146 -10.16 19.41 -8.51
N TYR A 147 -8.93 19.25 -8.01
CA TYR A 147 -7.79 18.91 -8.86
C TYR A 147 -7.98 17.57 -9.57
N VAL A 148 -8.39 16.54 -8.84
CA VAL A 148 -8.57 15.19 -9.40
C VAL A 148 -9.71 15.15 -10.40
N GLU A 149 -10.84 15.84 -10.14
CA GLU A 149 -11.99 15.91 -11.07
C GLU A 149 -11.59 16.55 -12.41
N ASN A 150 -10.65 17.48 -12.40
CA ASN A 150 -10.17 18.17 -13.60
C ASN A 150 -8.93 17.53 -14.23
N SER A 151 -8.34 16.47 -13.64
CA SER A 151 -7.15 15.80 -14.15
C SER A 151 -7.50 14.72 -15.18
N PRO A 152 -6.92 14.73 -16.39
CA PRO A 152 -7.10 13.65 -17.35
C PRO A 152 -6.32 12.37 -17.02
N ASP A 153 -5.37 12.46 -16.10
CA ASP A 153 -4.42 11.37 -15.77
C ASP A 153 -4.83 10.56 -14.55
N ILE A 154 -5.83 11.05 -13.80
CA ILE A 154 -6.28 10.39 -12.56
C ILE A 154 -7.77 9.98 -12.74
N ASN A 155 -8.06 8.72 -12.45
CA ASN A 155 -9.42 8.18 -12.58
C ASN A 155 -10.17 8.16 -11.24
N GLU A 156 -9.46 7.95 -10.12
CA GLU A 156 -10.08 7.74 -8.82
C GLU A 156 -9.31 8.47 -7.71
N LEU A 157 -10.06 8.99 -6.74
CA LEU A 157 -9.54 9.59 -5.52
C LEU A 157 -9.98 8.76 -4.31
N SER A 158 -9.04 8.50 -3.41
CA SER A 158 -9.34 7.90 -2.11
C SER A 158 -8.72 8.72 -0.98
N PHE A 159 -9.47 8.86 0.10
CA PHE A 159 -8.94 9.31 1.39
C PHE A 159 -8.91 8.13 2.35
N ARG A 160 -7.79 7.94 3.02
CA ARG A 160 -7.60 6.87 3.98
C ARG A 160 -7.49 7.41 5.40
N GLN A 161 -8.16 6.74 6.33
CA GLN A 161 -8.08 7.07 7.75
C GLN A 161 -6.64 6.91 8.26
N TYR A 162 -6.17 7.91 9.01
CA TYR A 162 -4.87 7.85 9.66
C TYR A 162 -4.88 6.85 10.83
N VAL A 163 -3.77 6.16 10.99
CA VAL A 163 -3.50 5.31 12.15
C VAL A 163 -2.26 5.79 12.87
N ASP A 164 -2.30 5.75 14.20
CA ASP A 164 -1.16 6.12 15.04
C ASP A 164 -0.06 5.03 15.05
N ALA A 165 0.98 5.27 15.84
CA ALA A 165 2.09 4.34 15.98
C ALA A 165 1.68 2.98 16.58
N ASP A 166 0.59 2.93 17.35
CA ASP A 166 0.03 1.70 17.94
C ASP A 166 -1.01 1.03 17.04
N TYR A 167 -1.13 1.50 15.80
CA TYR A 167 -2.10 1.02 14.82
C TYR A 167 -3.56 1.26 15.23
N ASN A 168 -3.81 2.30 16.01
CA ASN A 168 -5.18 2.72 16.32
C ASN A 168 -5.66 3.73 15.30
N ALA A 169 -6.90 3.57 14.85
CA ALA A 169 -7.54 4.55 13.98
C ALA A 169 -7.72 5.88 14.72
N VAL A 170 -7.28 6.97 14.12
CA VAL A 170 -7.43 8.33 14.63
C VAL A 170 -8.50 9.05 13.81
N PRO A 171 -9.73 9.17 14.33
CA PRO A 171 -10.83 9.82 13.62
C PRO A 171 -10.51 11.31 13.39
N HIS A 172 -10.51 11.72 12.13
CA HIS A 172 -10.38 13.12 11.74
C HIS A 172 -11.17 13.38 10.45
N LEU A 173 -12.08 14.32 10.47
CA LEU A 173 -12.98 14.65 9.36
C LEU A 173 -13.86 13.50 8.86
N ASP A 174 -13.94 12.37 9.56
CA ASP A 174 -14.63 11.15 9.16
C ASP A 174 -16.08 11.39 8.70
N LYS A 175 -16.82 12.21 9.46
CA LYS A 175 -18.21 12.54 9.11
C LYS A 175 -18.31 13.22 7.74
N TYR A 176 -17.39 14.11 7.45
CA TYR A 176 -17.31 14.83 6.19
C TYR A 176 -16.88 13.90 5.05
N LEU A 177 -15.85 13.10 5.29
CA LEU A 177 -15.33 12.12 4.34
C LEU A 177 -16.39 11.10 3.91
N LYS A 178 -17.18 10.60 4.85
CA LYS A 178 -18.28 9.65 4.58
C LYS A 178 -19.40 10.27 3.74
N LEU A 179 -19.69 11.55 3.91
CA LEU A 179 -20.73 12.23 3.13
C LEU A 179 -20.31 12.47 1.68
N GLY A 180 -19.03 12.72 1.43
CA GLY A 180 -18.48 13.01 0.11
C GLY A 180 -18.20 11.79 -0.75
N HIS A 181 -18.05 10.63 -0.14
CA HIS A 181 -17.54 9.43 -0.78
C HIS A 181 -18.35 8.93 -1.99
N GLN A 182 -19.67 9.15 -2.03
CA GLN A 182 -20.53 8.68 -3.12
C GLN A 182 -20.41 9.50 -4.42
N LYS A 183 -19.66 10.62 -4.44
CA LYS A 183 -19.63 11.54 -5.56
C LYS A 183 -18.23 11.86 -6.07
N LEU A 184 -17.28 12.12 -5.18
CA LEU A 184 -15.97 12.67 -5.54
C LEU A 184 -14.82 11.78 -5.11
N TRP A 185 -14.96 11.01 -4.04
CA TRP A 185 -13.90 10.15 -3.49
C TRP A 185 -14.43 8.93 -2.78
N TYR A 186 -13.55 7.94 -2.60
CA TYR A 186 -13.74 6.81 -1.70
C TYR A 186 -13.11 7.13 -0.35
N TYR A 187 -13.80 6.80 0.74
CA TYR A 187 -13.23 6.88 2.08
C TYR A 187 -12.92 5.48 2.61
N ILE A 188 -11.63 5.24 2.91
CA ILE A 188 -11.13 3.96 3.38
C ILE A 188 -10.89 4.05 4.89
N GLU A 189 -11.83 3.47 5.64
CA GLU A 189 -11.66 3.32 7.09
C GLU A 189 -10.66 2.21 7.39
N GLN A 190 -9.94 2.36 8.50
CA GLN A 190 -9.01 1.32 8.92
C GLN A 190 -9.77 0.10 9.42
N CYS A 191 -9.76 -0.97 8.64
CA CYS A 191 -10.30 -2.27 8.99
C CYS A 191 -9.49 -3.37 8.30
N ASP A 192 -9.36 -4.50 8.97
CA ASP A 192 -8.60 -5.65 8.46
C ASP A 192 -9.53 -6.52 7.58
N TYR A 193 -9.81 -6.06 6.36
CA TYR A 193 -10.59 -6.82 5.37
C TYR A 193 -9.71 -7.49 4.30
N ASN A 194 -8.44 -7.14 4.24
CA ASN A 194 -7.46 -7.76 3.36
C ASN A 194 -6.72 -8.90 4.07
N LEU A 195 -6.24 -9.86 3.29
CA LEU A 195 -5.19 -10.77 3.73
C LEU A 195 -3.83 -10.24 3.31
N TYR A 196 -2.83 -10.56 4.09
CA TYR A 196 -1.45 -10.18 3.82
C TYR A 196 -0.63 -11.41 3.49
N TYR A 197 0.23 -11.31 2.49
CA TYR A 197 1.08 -12.40 2.04
C TYR A 197 2.55 -11.95 2.04
N ALA A 198 3.40 -12.71 2.69
CA ALA A 198 4.84 -12.51 2.67
C ALA A 198 5.56 -13.85 2.78
N GLU A 199 6.47 -14.14 1.86
CA GLU A 199 7.36 -15.30 1.88
C GLU A 199 6.62 -16.62 2.20
N ASN A 200 5.65 -16.98 1.35
CA ASN A 200 4.82 -18.19 1.46
C ASN A 200 3.94 -18.29 2.73
N LYS A 201 3.70 -17.18 3.41
CA LYS A 201 2.83 -17.12 4.58
C LYS A 201 1.68 -16.15 4.36
N VAL A 202 0.49 -16.55 4.84
CA VAL A 202 -0.71 -15.72 4.86
C VAL A 202 -0.98 -15.27 6.29
N TYR A 203 -1.33 -14.00 6.44
CA TYR A 203 -1.72 -13.37 7.70
C TYR A 203 -3.13 -12.83 7.55
N THR A 204 -3.96 -12.99 8.57
CA THR A 204 -5.37 -12.62 8.54
C THR A 204 -5.64 -11.17 8.90
N SER A 205 -4.67 -10.52 9.54
CA SER A 205 -4.71 -9.11 9.86
C SER A 205 -3.32 -8.49 9.76
N TYR A 206 -3.27 -7.18 9.58
CA TYR A 206 -2.00 -6.46 9.62
C TYR A 206 -1.36 -6.50 11.03
N LYS A 207 -2.17 -6.56 12.08
CA LYS A 207 -1.68 -6.71 13.45
C LYS A 207 -0.95 -8.04 13.68
N ASP A 208 -1.45 -9.12 13.10
CA ASP A 208 -0.79 -10.42 13.18
C ASP A 208 0.56 -10.38 12.46
N PHE A 209 0.59 -9.81 11.27
CA PHE A 209 1.84 -9.59 10.52
C PHE A 209 2.82 -8.73 11.32
N GLN A 210 2.36 -7.61 11.86
CA GLN A 210 3.14 -6.70 12.68
C GLN A 210 3.73 -7.41 13.91
N ASN A 211 2.91 -8.16 14.63
CA ASN A 211 3.33 -8.88 15.83
C ASN A 211 4.37 -9.98 15.53
N THR A 212 4.21 -10.66 14.40
CA THR A 212 5.12 -11.73 13.97
C THR A 212 6.47 -11.18 13.50
N SER A 213 6.46 -9.98 12.92
CA SER A 213 7.64 -9.35 12.34
C SER A 213 8.41 -8.44 13.30
N ARG A 214 7.86 -8.11 14.47
CA ARG A 214 8.58 -7.31 15.46
C ARG A 214 9.77 -8.07 16.00
N ILE A 215 10.94 -7.47 15.93
CA ILE A 215 12.13 -7.97 16.66
C ILE A 215 11.84 -7.79 18.15
N PRO A 216 11.96 -8.82 18.99
CA PRO A 216 11.90 -8.65 20.43
C PRO A 216 12.97 -7.62 20.82
N MET A 217 12.56 -6.48 21.39
CA MET A 217 13.54 -5.60 22.00
C MET A 217 14.20 -6.40 23.12
N ASP A 218 15.49 -6.66 22.96
CA ASP A 218 16.31 -7.23 24.01
C ASP A 218 16.26 -6.23 25.17
N ASP A 219 15.49 -6.58 26.20
CA ASP A 219 15.42 -5.79 27.44
C ASP A 219 16.80 -5.86 28.05
N GLY A 220 17.66 -4.92 27.61
CA GLY A 220 19.07 -4.81 27.98
C GLY A 220 19.28 -4.82 29.50
N LYS A 221 19.19 -5.99 30.09
CA LYS A 221 19.79 -6.30 31.37
C LYS A 221 21.26 -6.57 31.12
N LEU A 222 22.03 -5.52 31.01
CA LEU A 222 23.44 -5.55 31.34
C LEU A 222 23.56 -6.21 32.75
N LYS A 223 23.84 -7.51 32.76
CA LYS A 223 24.42 -8.13 33.95
C LYS A 223 25.80 -7.51 34.11
N GLN A 224 25.90 -6.57 35.02
CA GLN A 224 27.18 -6.24 35.63
C GLN A 224 27.65 -7.50 36.35
N GLU A 225 28.60 -8.18 35.76
CA GLU A 225 29.41 -9.13 36.48
C GLU A 225 30.47 -8.34 37.26
N ILE A 226 30.42 -8.52 38.59
CA ILE A 226 31.37 -8.03 39.59
C ILE A 226 32.63 -8.89 39.52
#